data_aa133738448b709776c20b1f1e86d7ac
#
_entry.id   aa133738448b709776c20b1f1e86d7ac
#
_cell.length_a   1.000
_cell.length_b   1.000
_cell.length_c   1.000
_cell.angle_alpha   90.00
_cell.angle_beta   90.00
_cell.angle_gamma   90.00
#
_symmetry.space_group_name_H-M   'P 1'
#
loop_
_entity.id
_entity.type
_entity.pdbx_description
1 polymer ?
#
loop_
_entity_poly.entity_id
_entity_poly.type
_entity_poly.pdbx_seq_one_letter_code
_entity_poly.pdbx_strand_id
1 'polypeptide(L)'
;MVGGSRREHNLISKRFLSAVVLCAVIYGIHLQASSAASQGHGSITLDGVLRQLDRADKNFRSLSADVERTKVTVVVNDKSVETGSILVRGDKMLLEMKAPDARTILRTGDNLYIYTPGLKRVEEYNLAQHRSLVDQYLLLGFGTSGKDLQKAYLVTLLGERTLDGKKTAELELTPKSQEARNQISKIQIWLDESTWLPVQQQFNETGSGDYFIIRYSKVVPNPDLGDANFKPHWPKGTEKVKPQG
;
A
#
# COMPACT_ATOMS: atom_id res chain seq x y z
N MET A 1 -19.29 -7.44 -34.52
CA MET A 1 -18.74 -6.27 -33.82
C MET A 1 -18.66 -6.58 -32.32
N VAL A 2 -17.59 -7.23 -31.88
CA VAL A 2 -17.30 -7.47 -30.43
C VAL A 2 -15.78 -7.39 -30.27
N GLY A 3 -15.24 -6.22 -30.04
CA GLY A 3 -13.79 -6.02 -29.94
C GLY A 3 -13.34 -4.83 -29.08
N GLY A 4 -14.27 -4.04 -28.51
CA GLY A 4 -13.94 -2.80 -27.79
C GLY A 4 -13.74 -2.93 -26.29
N SER A 5 -14.44 -3.85 -25.64
CA SER A 5 -14.57 -3.88 -24.17
C SER A 5 -13.30 -4.30 -23.43
N ARG A 6 -12.49 -5.23 -23.96
CA ARG A 6 -11.29 -5.73 -23.25
C ARG A 6 -10.12 -4.76 -23.19
N ARG A 7 -9.99 -3.83 -24.14
CA ARG A 7 -8.89 -2.85 -24.14
C ARG A 7 -9.12 -1.69 -23.17
N GLU A 8 -10.35 -1.32 -22.95
CA GLU A 8 -10.70 -0.19 -22.06
C GLU A 8 -10.55 -0.55 -20.58
N HIS A 9 -10.93 -1.76 -20.16
CA HIS A 9 -10.69 -2.23 -18.78
C HIS A 9 -9.21 -2.26 -18.38
N ASN A 10 -8.31 -2.57 -19.31
CA ASN A 10 -6.86 -2.56 -19.07
C ASN A 10 -6.29 -1.13 -18.93
N LEU A 11 -6.89 -0.15 -19.56
CA LEU A 11 -6.45 1.25 -19.48
C LEU A 11 -6.87 1.91 -18.16
N ILE A 12 -8.04 1.58 -17.63
CA ILE A 12 -8.52 2.08 -16.34
C ILE A 12 -7.67 1.52 -15.20
N SER A 13 -7.40 0.22 -15.22
CA SER A 13 -6.55 -0.46 -14.24
C SER A 13 -5.14 0.13 -14.24
N LYS A 14 -4.54 0.37 -15.42
CA LYS A 14 -3.21 0.98 -15.56
C LYS A 14 -3.16 2.43 -15.09
N ARG A 15 -4.17 3.24 -15.39
CA ARG A 15 -4.24 4.64 -14.95
C ARG A 15 -4.50 4.76 -13.46
N PHE A 16 -5.31 3.87 -12.91
CA PHE A 16 -5.64 3.83 -11.48
C PHE A 16 -4.41 3.53 -10.63
N LEU A 17 -3.63 2.55 -11.02
CA LEU A 17 -2.39 2.19 -10.32
C LEU A 17 -1.26 3.17 -10.63
N SER A 18 -1.19 3.72 -11.86
CA SER A 18 -0.24 4.79 -12.21
C SER A 18 -0.46 6.07 -11.41
N ALA A 19 -1.71 6.46 -11.13
CA ALA A 19 -1.98 7.62 -10.28
C ALA A 19 -1.51 7.41 -8.84
N VAL A 20 -1.50 6.17 -8.37
CA VAL A 20 -0.96 5.79 -7.06
C VAL A 20 0.56 5.59 -7.11
N VAL A 21 1.13 5.30 -8.29
CA VAL A 21 2.53 4.91 -8.50
C VAL A 21 3.37 6.02 -9.16
N LEU A 22 2.75 7.00 -9.86
CA LEU A 22 3.46 7.95 -10.71
C LEU A 22 3.97 9.18 -9.95
N CYS A 23 5.24 9.19 -9.61
CA CYS A 23 6.16 10.34 -9.66
C CYS A 23 7.56 9.89 -9.28
N ALA A 24 8.42 9.79 -10.25
CA ALA A 24 9.86 9.65 -10.06
C ALA A 24 10.61 10.40 -11.15
N VAL A 25 11.73 10.93 -10.84
CA VAL A 25 13.03 10.83 -11.52
C VAL A 25 14.10 11.60 -10.74
N ILE A 26 15.21 11.05 -10.43
CA ILE A 26 16.66 11.18 -10.64
C ILE A 26 17.55 11.11 -9.36
N TYR A 27 18.65 10.34 -9.52
CA TYR A 27 20.00 10.18 -8.95
C TYR A 27 20.23 9.12 -7.87
N GLY A 28 21.23 8.28 -8.15
CA GLY A 28 21.60 7.08 -7.43
C GLY A 28 22.79 7.21 -6.47
N ILE A 29 22.93 6.22 -5.59
CA ILE A 29 24.20 5.76 -4.96
C ILE A 29 24.00 4.32 -4.42
N HIS A 30 25.02 3.46 -4.60
CA HIS A 30 25.05 2.05 -4.21
C HIS A 30 25.25 1.83 -2.70
N LEU A 31 24.59 0.83 -2.13
CA LEU A 31 25.01 0.19 -0.88
C LEU A 31 24.84 -1.35 -0.97
N GLN A 32 25.91 -2.08 -0.62
CA GLN A 32 25.95 -3.54 -0.60
C GLN A 32 25.33 -4.08 0.70
N ALA A 33 24.57 -5.17 0.58
CA ALA A 33 23.97 -5.86 1.71
C ALA A 33 24.87 -7.02 2.18
N SER A 34 25.28 -7.00 3.44
CA SER A 34 25.95 -8.12 4.12
C SER A 34 24.90 -9.05 4.75
N SER A 35 25.00 -10.34 4.46
CA SER A 35 24.19 -11.38 5.09
C SER A 35 24.81 -11.82 6.41
N ALA A 36 24.10 -11.59 7.53
CA ALA A 36 24.44 -12.14 8.83
C ALA A 36 23.52 -13.33 9.16
N ALA A 37 24.13 -14.45 9.50
CA ALA A 37 23.42 -15.68 9.88
C ALA A 37 22.70 -15.51 11.22
N SER A 38 21.43 -15.92 11.26
CA SER A 38 20.55 -15.87 12.43
C SER A 38 20.71 -17.13 13.31
N GLN A 39 20.96 -16.93 14.61
CA GLN A 39 20.89 -17.98 15.63
C GLN A 39 19.45 -18.19 16.09
N GLY A 40 19.08 -19.46 16.28
CA GLY A 40 17.72 -19.91 16.49
C GLY A 40 17.03 -19.42 17.77
N HIS A 41 15.87 -18.89 17.56
CA HIS A 41 14.73 -18.88 18.49
C HIS A 41 13.66 -19.69 17.80
N GLY A 42 12.78 -20.38 18.55
CA GLY A 42 11.78 -21.25 17.98
C GLY A 42 11.08 -20.61 16.77
N SER A 43 11.34 -21.16 15.58
CA SER A 43 10.93 -20.56 14.31
C SER A 43 9.41 -20.37 14.28
N ILE A 44 8.95 -19.14 14.05
CA ILE A 44 7.54 -18.90 13.81
C ILE A 44 7.07 -19.72 12.61
N THR A 45 5.83 -20.17 12.64
CA THR A 45 5.22 -20.88 11.52
C THR A 45 4.25 -19.98 10.78
N LEU A 46 4.01 -20.24 9.50
CA LEU A 46 3.02 -19.49 8.72
C LEU A 46 1.65 -19.50 9.41
N ASP A 47 1.19 -20.67 9.85
CA ASP A 47 -0.08 -20.80 10.58
C ASP A 47 -0.09 -19.98 11.88
N GLY A 48 1.06 -19.89 12.56
CA GLY A 48 1.21 -19.04 13.73
C GLY A 48 1.00 -17.58 13.39
N VAL A 49 1.65 -17.07 12.36
CA VAL A 49 1.51 -15.70 11.87
C VAL A 49 0.08 -15.40 11.46
N LEU A 50 -0.54 -16.28 10.66
CA LEU A 50 -1.93 -16.10 10.20
C LEU A 50 -2.92 -16.02 11.37
N ARG A 51 -2.77 -16.89 12.39
CA ARG A 51 -3.58 -16.80 13.61
C ARG A 51 -3.38 -15.49 14.38
N GLN A 52 -2.17 -14.95 14.39
CA GLN A 52 -1.92 -13.65 15.04
C GLN A 52 -2.56 -12.50 14.25
N LEU A 53 -2.53 -12.54 12.92
CA LEU A 53 -3.25 -11.60 12.07
C LEU A 53 -4.77 -11.66 12.31
N ASP A 54 -5.36 -12.85 12.46
CA ASP A 54 -6.78 -13.02 12.78
C ASP A 54 -7.14 -12.42 14.16
N ARG A 55 -6.21 -12.45 15.11
CA ARG A 55 -6.39 -11.81 16.43
C ARG A 55 -6.26 -10.30 16.36
N ALA A 56 -5.25 -9.82 15.63
CA ALA A 56 -5.00 -8.40 15.44
C ALA A 56 -6.17 -7.72 14.72
N ASP A 57 -6.70 -8.36 13.66
CA ASP A 57 -7.87 -7.87 12.92
C ASP A 57 -9.09 -7.64 13.84
N LYS A 58 -9.41 -8.59 14.73
CA LYS A 58 -10.53 -8.46 15.67
C LYS A 58 -10.42 -7.24 16.57
N ASN A 59 -9.21 -6.80 16.88
CA ASN A 59 -8.93 -5.66 17.75
C ASN A 59 -8.63 -4.37 17.00
N PHE A 60 -8.48 -4.44 15.67
CA PHE A 60 -8.20 -3.29 14.82
C PHE A 60 -9.45 -2.45 14.61
N ARG A 61 -9.38 -1.16 14.87
CA ARG A 61 -10.45 -0.19 14.62
C ARG A 61 -9.97 0.95 13.74
N SER A 62 -8.74 1.43 14.01
CA SER A 62 -8.16 2.57 13.32
C SER A 62 -6.64 2.57 13.47
N LEU A 63 -5.98 3.41 12.67
CA LEU A 63 -4.53 3.60 12.72
C LEU A 63 -4.18 5.02 12.29
N SER A 64 -3.17 5.59 12.91
CA SER A 64 -2.43 6.74 12.38
C SER A 64 -0.95 6.43 12.35
N ALA A 65 -0.25 6.88 11.29
CA ALA A 65 1.20 6.70 11.18
C ALA A 65 1.81 7.79 10.29
N ASP A 66 3.11 8.05 10.50
CA ASP A 66 3.93 8.72 9.48
C ASP A 66 4.32 7.68 8.40
N VAL A 67 4.40 8.15 7.16
CA VAL A 67 4.70 7.31 5.98
C VAL A 67 5.95 7.86 5.28
N GLU A 68 6.86 6.95 4.94
CA GLU A 68 7.93 7.19 3.97
C GLU A 68 7.74 6.22 2.80
N ARG A 69 7.63 6.74 1.60
CA ARG A 69 7.57 5.97 0.38
C ARG A 69 8.85 6.16 -0.42
N THR A 70 9.56 5.08 -0.68
CA THR A 70 10.71 5.06 -1.58
C THR A 70 10.32 4.33 -2.87
N LYS A 71 10.43 4.99 -4.02
CA LYS A 71 10.33 4.34 -5.33
C LYS A 71 11.73 4.08 -5.88
N VAL A 72 11.92 2.91 -6.48
CA VAL A 72 13.15 2.52 -7.17
C VAL A 72 12.83 2.16 -8.60
N THR A 73 13.44 2.88 -9.56
CA THR A 73 13.36 2.59 -10.99
C THR A 73 14.65 1.92 -11.42
N VAL A 74 14.60 0.59 -11.56
CA VAL A 74 15.80 -0.25 -11.69
C VAL A 74 16.59 0.05 -12.97
N VAL A 75 15.92 0.25 -14.09
CA VAL A 75 16.58 0.45 -15.41
C VAL A 75 17.50 1.67 -15.43
N VAL A 76 17.10 2.75 -14.77
CA VAL A 76 17.89 4.00 -14.69
C VAL A 76 18.59 4.18 -13.36
N ASN A 77 18.53 3.18 -12.48
CA ASN A 77 19.08 3.20 -11.13
C ASN A 77 18.65 4.45 -10.34
N ASP A 78 17.36 4.81 -10.46
CA ASP A 78 16.79 6.00 -9.83
C ASP A 78 16.05 5.64 -8.54
N LYS A 79 16.15 6.55 -7.55
CA LYS A 79 15.50 6.41 -6.26
C LYS A 79 14.90 7.73 -5.81
N SER A 80 13.59 7.76 -5.64
CA SER A 80 12.89 8.91 -5.07
C SER A 80 12.28 8.56 -3.70
N VAL A 81 12.29 9.53 -2.80
CA VAL A 81 11.73 9.39 -1.44
C VAL A 81 10.69 10.48 -1.21
N GLU A 82 9.53 10.07 -0.76
CA GLU A 82 8.42 10.92 -0.39
C GLU A 82 8.02 10.63 1.06
N THR A 83 7.57 11.65 1.79
CA THR A 83 7.09 11.48 3.16
C THR A 83 5.66 11.98 3.29
N GLY A 84 4.95 11.48 4.28
CA GLY A 84 3.57 11.86 4.50
C GLY A 84 3.00 11.29 5.80
N SER A 85 1.68 11.23 5.87
CA SER A 85 0.94 10.61 6.97
C SER A 85 -0.24 9.83 6.45
N ILE A 86 -0.65 8.81 7.21
CA ILE A 86 -1.79 7.97 6.90
C ILE A 86 -2.74 7.87 8.10
N LEU A 87 -4.03 7.97 7.82
CA LEU A 87 -5.10 7.62 8.74
C LEU A 87 -5.94 6.50 8.11
N VAL A 88 -6.25 5.47 8.89
CA VAL A 88 -7.11 4.35 8.46
C VAL A 88 -8.18 4.10 9.52
N ARG A 89 -9.44 3.90 9.10
CA ARG A 89 -10.54 3.46 9.96
C ARG A 89 -11.57 2.67 9.14
N GLY A 90 -11.63 1.36 9.36
CA GLY A 90 -12.45 0.47 8.56
C GLY A 90 -12.08 0.54 7.08
N ASP A 91 -13.04 0.87 6.22
CA ASP A 91 -12.82 1.04 4.78
C ASP A 91 -12.44 2.47 4.35
N LYS A 92 -12.15 3.35 5.33
CA LYS A 92 -11.75 4.74 5.08
C LYS A 92 -10.24 4.90 5.24
N MET A 93 -9.64 5.67 4.35
CA MET A 93 -8.22 5.99 4.38
C MET A 93 -8.00 7.43 3.93
N LEU A 94 -7.15 8.13 4.65
CA LEU A 94 -6.57 9.41 4.24
C LEU A 94 -5.06 9.27 4.22
N LEU A 95 -4.45 9.39 3.05
CA LEU A 95 -3.01 9.42 2.86
C LEU A 95 -2.63 10.80 2.32
N GLU A 96 -1.82 11.54 3.06
CA GLU A 96 -1.32 12.86 2.68
C GLU A 96 0.18 12.80 2.46
N MET A 97 0.62 12.95 1.20
CA MET A 97 2.02 13.02 0.83
C MET A 97 2.45 14.48 0.71
N LYS A 98 3.66 14.77 1.19
CA LYS A 98 4.26 16.13 1.22
C LYS A 98 4.98 16.44 -0.09
N ALA A 99 5.44 17.72 -0.23
CA ALA A 99 6.32 18.13 -1.32
C ALA A 99 7.55 17.20 -1.46
N PRO A 100 8.14 17.04 -2.68
CA PRO A 100 7.83 17.81 -3.89
C PRO A 100 6.51 17.42 -4.58
N ASP A 101 6.10 16.17 -4.53
CA ASP A 101 4.93 15.62 -5.23
C ASP A 101 3.72 15.51 -4.29
N ALA A 102 3.38 16.64 -3.67
CA ALA A 102 2.28 16.69 -2.72
C ALA A 102 0.96 16.21 -3.33
N ARG A 103 0.32 15.27 -2.65
CA ARG A 103 -1.01 14.75 -3.02
C ARG A 103 -1.74 14.20 -1.82
N THR A 104 -3.06 14.26 -1.89
CA THR A 104 -3.94 13.64 -0.91
C THR A 104 -4.72 12.52 -1.59
N ILE A 105 -4.66 11.33 -1.03
CA ILE A 105 -5.48 10.18 -1.45
C ILE A 105 -6.49 9.93 -0.34
N LEU A 106 -7.76 10.17 -0.64
CA LEU A 106 -8.86 9.95 0.29
C LEU A 106 -9.77 8.86 -0.25
N ARG A 107 -9.91 7.80 0.52
CA ARG A 107 -10.92 6.77 0.30
C ARG A 107 -12.02 6.89 1.34
N THR A 108 -13.26 6.89 0.89
CA THR A 108 -14.44 6.88 1.76
C THR A 108 -15.59 6.12 1.06
N GLY A 109 -15.97 4.97 1.62
CA GLY A 109 -16.90 4.06 0.98
C GLY A 109 -16.41 3.60 -0.41
N ASP A 110 -17.24 3.76 -1.41
CA ASP A 110 -16.94 3.39 -2.80
C ASP A 110 -16.25 4.51 -3.60
N ASN A 111 -15.86 5.61 -2.96
CA ASN A 111 -15.18 6.70 -3.64
C ASN A 111 -13.72 6.78 -3.25
N LEU A 112 -12.87 7.01 -4.25
CA LEU A 112 -11.47 7.37 -4.10
C LEU A 112 -11.24 8.72 -4.75
N TYR A 113 -10.63 9.61 -4.00
CA TYR A 113 -10.25 10.94 -4.45
C TYR A 113 -8.73 11.05 -4.46
N ILE A 114 -8.16 11.58 -5.54
CA ILE A 114 -6.73 11.92 -5.63
C ILE A 114 -6.65 13.41 -5.90
N TYR A 115 -6.28 14.18 -4.88
CA TYR A 115 -6.10 15.62 -4.98
C TYR A 115 -4.63 15.96 -5.17
N THR A 116 -4.32 16.74 -6.20
CA THR A 116 -2.99 17.25 -6.52
C THR A 116 -2.96 18.77 -6.32
N PRO A 117 -2.42 19.28 -5.21
CA PRO A 117 -2.44 20.72 -4.88
C PRO A 117 -1.79 21.59 -5.96
N GLY A 118 -0.66 21.16 -6.52
CA GLY A 118 0.08 21.89 -7.56
C GLY A 118 -0.74 22.13 -8.83
N LEU A 119 -1.68 21.23 -9.12
CA LEU A 119 -2.61 21.34 -10.26
C LEU A 119 -3.97 21.90 -9.86
N LYS A 120 -4.23 22.10 -8.58
CA LYS A 120 -5.57 22.43 -8.03
C LYS A 120 -6.66 21.50 -8.60
N ARG A 121 -6.35 20.21 -8.71
CA ARG A 121 -7.22 19.22 -9.35
C ARG A 121 -7.48 18.04 -8.42
N VAL A 122 -8.73 17.58 -8.39
CA VAL A 122 -9.12 16.33 -7.75
C VAL A 122 -9.73 15.38 -8.78
N GLU A 123 -9.18 14.18 -8.82
CA GLU A 123 -9.70 13.07 -9.60
C GLU A 123 -10.59 12.22 -8.69
N GLU A 124 -11.82 11.92 -9.16
CA GLU A 124 -12.79 11.12 -8.43
C GLU A 124 -13.03 9.81 -9.15
N TYR A 125 -12.78 8.71 -8.47
CA TYR A 125 -12.96 7.34 -8.97
C TYR A 125 -14.05 6.64 -8.17
N ASN A 126 -14.96 5.96 -8.88
CA ASN A 126 -15.93 5.05 -8.26
C ASN A 126 -15.32 3.64 -8.21
N LEU A 127 -15.20 3.09 -7.01
CA LEU A 127 -14.57 1.80 -6.75
C LEU A 127 -15.52 0.61 -6.83
N ALA A 128 -16.83 0.83 -6.99
CA ALA A 128 -17.84 -0.22 -6.82
C ALA A 128 -17.52 -1.54 -7.54
N GLN A 129 -16.89 -1.46 -8.73
CA GLN A 129 -16.49 -2.62 -9.52
C GLN A 129 -15.05 -3.12 -9.24
N HIS A 130 -14.21 -2.30 -8.61
CA HIS A 130 -12.78 -2.59 -8.37
C HIS A 130 -12.42 -2.55 -6.88
N ARG A 131 -13.42 -2.56 -6.00
CA ARG A 131 -13.25 -2.42 -4.54
C ARG A 131 -12.25 -3.44 -3.99
N SER A 132 -12.39 -4.71 -4.38
CA SER A 132 -11.50 -5.77 -3.90
C SER A 132 -10.03 -5.56 -4.28
N LEU A 133 -9.75 -5.04 -5.47
CA LEU A 133 -8.40 -4.75 -5.94
C LEU A 133 -7.79 -3.60 -5.14
N VAL A 134 -8.57 -2.53 -4.92
CA VAL A 134 -8.12 -1.37 -4.15
C VAL A 134 -7.88 -1.73 -2.69
N ASP A 135 -8.77 -2.52 -2.06
CA ASP A 135 -8.62 -3.00 -0.70
C ASP A 135 -7.36 -3.83 -0.52
N GLN A 136 -7.05 -4.69 -1.49
CA GLN A 136 -5.85 -5.50 -1.49
C GLN A 136 -4.55 -4.68 -1.44
N TYR A 137 -4.52 -3.49 -1.99
CA TYR A 137 -3.31 -2.66 -2.02
C TYR A 137 -3.29 -1.56 -0.98
N LEU A 138 -4.36 -0.78 -0.86
CA LEU A 138 -4.36 0.40 0.00
C LEU A 138 -4.50 0.06 1.49
N LEU A 139 -5.22 -1.03 1.82
CA LEU A 139 -5.50 -1.44 3.21
C LEU A 139 -4.75 -2.70 3.61
N LEU A 140 -3.83 -3.19 2.78
CA LEU A 140 -3.07 -4.41 3.04
C LEU A 140 -2.38 -4.35 4.41
N GLY A 141 -2.70 -5.32 5.26
CA GLY A 141 -2.13 -5.44 6.60
C GLY A 141 -2.77 -4.54 7.68
N PHE A 142 -3.68 -3.63 7.31
CA PHE A 142 -4.43 -2.81 8.25
C PHE A 142 -5.85 -3.36 8.42
N GLY A 143 -6.08 -4.14 9.49
CA GLY A 143 -7.34 -4.85 9.66
C GLY A 143 -7.56 -5.93 8.59
N THR A 144 -6.49 -6.61 8.18
CA THR A 144 -6.55 -7.73 7.24
C THR A 144 -6.34 -9.04 8.01
N SER A 145 -7.35 -9.88 8.07
CA SER A 145 -7.23 -11.21 8.69
C SER A 145 -6.30 -12.14 7.91
N GLY A 146 -5.73 -13.13 8.58
CA GLY A 146 -4.94 -14.17 7.91
C GLY A 146 -5.75 -14.93 6.85
N LYS A 147 -7.05 -15.11 7.09
CA LYS A 147 -7.99 -15.74 6.15
C LYS A 147 -8.19 -14.87 4.89
N ASP A 148 -8.37 -13.56 5.03
CA ASP A 148 -8.54 -12.67 3.88
C ASP A 148 -7.24 -12.52 3.10
N LEU A 149 -6.10 -12.52 3.80
CA LEU A 149 -4.79 -12.55 3.17
C LEU A 149 -4.62 -13.80 2.29
N GLN A 150 -4.93 -14.98 2.83
CA GLN A 150 -4.88 -16.23 2.08
C GLN A 150 -5.90 -16.31 0.95
N LYS A 151 -7.04 -15.64 1.05
CA LYS A 151 -8.04 -15.57 -0.02
C LYS A 151 -7.49 -14.80 -1.23
N ALA A 152 -6.80 -13.68 -1.00
CA ALA A 152 -6.30 -12.80 -2.05
C ALA A 152 -4.92 -13.20 -2.59
N TYR A 153 -4.08 -13.84 -1.77
CA TYR A 153 -2.68 -14.12 -2.07
C TYR A 153 -2.30 -15.58 -1.82
N LEU A 154 -1.29 -16.04 -2.54
CA LEU A 154 -0.41 -17.12 -2.08
C LEU A 154 0.54 -16.51 -1.07
N VAL A 155 0.56 -17.02 0.15
CA VAL A 155 1.31 -16.47 1.28
C VAL A 155 2.47 -17.39 1.61
N THR A 156 3.68 -16.87 1.63
CA THR A 156 4.90 -17.57 2.04
C THR A 156 5.53 -16.85 3.22
N LEU A 157 5.85 -17.57 4.29
CA LEU A 157 6.65 -17.04 5.39
C LEU A 157 8.14 -17.10 4.99
N LEU A 158 8.80 -15.94 4.94
CA LEU A 158 10.24 -15.86 4.66
C LEU A 158 11.08 -15.98 5.92
N GLY A 159 10.49 -15.73 7.10
CA GLY A 159 11.15 -15.88 8.38
C GLY A 159 10.96 -14.66 9.29
N GLU A 160 11.85 -14.56 10.28
CA GLU A 160 11.90 -13.43 11.22
C GLU A 160 13.07 -12.50 10.86
N ARG A 161 12.84 -11.20 11.00
CA ARG A 161 13.90 -10.19 10.83
C ARG A 161 13.79 -9.10 11.89
N THR A 162 14.90 -8.46 12.21
CA THR A 162 14.87 -7.21 12.98
C THR A 162 14.94 -6.04 12.01
N LEU A 163 13.91 -5.19 12.04
CA LEU A 163 13.82 -3.98 11.23
C LEU A 163 13.64 -2.78 12.17
N ASP A 164 14.57 -1.84 12.13
CA ASP A 164 14.58 -0.64 12.98
C ASP A 164 14.38 -0.97 14.49
N GLY A 165 15.07 -2.03 14.96
CA GLY A 165 14.99 -2.51 16.34
C GLY A 165 13.74 -3.32 16.71
N LYS A 166 12.82 -3.51 15.78
CA LYS A 166 11.60 -4.30 15.97
C LYS A 166 11.77 -5.71 15.40
N LYS A 167 11.37 -6.72 16.18
CA LYS A 167 11.25 -8.09 15.70
C LYS A 167 10.05 -8.18 14.76
N THR A 168 10.25 -8.66 13.56
CA THR A 168 9.22 -8.72 12.51
C THR A 168 9.12 -10.10 11.88
N ALA A 169 7.90 -10.51 11.56
CA ALA A 169 7.62 -11.62 10.67
C ALA A 169 7.58 -11.09 9.22
N GLU A 170 8.37 -11.71 8.34
CA GLU A 170 8.42 -11.35 6.92
C GLU A 170 7.59 -12.33 6.10
N LEU A 171 6.58 -11.82 5.39
CA LEU A 171 5.76 -12.58 4.45
C LEU A 171 6.00 -12.12 3.03
N GLU A 172 6.01 -13.07 2.08
CA GLU A 172 5.87 -12.79 0.65
C GLU A 172 4.46 -13.17 0.20
N LEU A 173 3.84 -12.27 -0.54
CA LEU A 173 2.47 -12.35 -1.01
C LEU A 173 2.46 -12.31 -2.54
N THR A 174 2.01 -13.38 -3.20
CA THR A 174 1.80 -13.39 -4.64
C THR A 174 0.31 -13.28 -4.92
N PRO A 175 -0.15 -12.21 -5.62
CA PRO A 175 -1.57 -12.02 -5.90
C PRO A 175 -2.17 -13.21 -6.67
N LYS A 176 -3.36 -13.67 -6.29
CA LYS A 176 -4.05 -14.77 -6.98
C LYS A 176 -4.80 -14.31 -8.22
N SER A 177 -5.30 -13.07 -8.24
CA SER A 177 -6.01 -12.55 -9.41
C SER A 177 -5.04 -12.15 -10.52
N GLN A 178 -5.41 -12.43 -11.78
CA GLN A 178 -4.60 -12.06 -12.95
C GLN A 178 -4.50 -10.52 -13.09
N GLU A 179 -5.59 -9.83 -12.78
CA GLU A 179 -5.64 -8.37 -12.83
C GLU A 179 -4.60 -7.74 -11.89
N ALA A 180 -4.51 -8.25 -10.66
CA ALA A 180 -3.50 -7.82 -9.69
C ALA A 180 -2.07 -8.18 -10.15
N ARG A 181 -1.85 -9.42 -10.63
CA ARG A 181 -0.53 -9.86 -11.14
C ARG A 181 -0.04 -9.05 -12.34
N ASN A 182 -0.93 -8.49 -13.14
CA ASN A 182 -0.55 -7.64 -14.28
C ASN A 182 0.10 -6.32 -13.84
N GLN A 183 -0.07 -5.94 -12.59
CA GLN A 183 0.47 -4.70 -12.02
C GLN A 183 1.59 -4.98 -11.02
N ILE A 184 1.36 -5.89 -10.08
CA ILE A 184 2.28 -6.22 -9.00
C ILE A 184 2.58 -7.72 -9.06
N SER A 185 3.84 -8.06 -9.25
CA SER A 185 4.28 -9.45 -9.31
C SER A 185 4.29 -10.10 -7.93
N LYS A 186 4.71 -9.36 -6.90
CA LYS A 186 4.73 -9.80 -5.51
C LYS A 186 4.77 -8.61 -4.55
N ILE A 187 4.38 -8.87 -3.32
CA ILE A 187 4.48 -7.92 -2.21
C ILE A 187 5.24 -8.61 -1.08
N GLN A 188 6.17 -7.90 -0.46
CA GLN A 188 6.78 -8.33 0.79
C GLN A 188 6.23 -7.44 1.91
N ILE A 189 5.86 -8.02 3.05
CA ILE A 189 5.33 -7.31 4.20
C ILE A 189 6.07 -7.74 5.46
N TRP A 190 6.51 -6.76 6.24
CA TRP A 190 7.15 -6.94 7.54
C TRP A 190 6.16 -6.54 8.63
N LEU A 191 5.74 -7.50 9.42
CA LEU A 191 4.75 -7.36 10.48
C LEU A 191 5.48 -7.30 11.82
N ASP A 192 5.29 -6.22 12.59
CA ASP A 192 5.80 -6.10 13.96
C ASP A 192 5.16 -7.19 14.84
N GLU A 193 5.95 -8.10 15.41
CA GLU A 193 5.45 -9.22 16.20
C GLU A 193 4.74 -8.81 17.50
N SER A 194 4.91 -7.57 17.94
CA SER A 194 4.21 -7.04 19.12
C SER A 194 2.79 -6.55 18.82
N THR A 195 2.55 -6.04 17.62
CA THR A 195 1.26 -5.45 17.22
C THR A 195 0.58 -6.17 16.07
N TRP A 196 1.34 -6.94 15.29
CA TRP A 196 0.94 -7.58 14.03
C TRP A 196 0.46 -6.58 12.97
N LEU A 197 0.91 -5.33 13.08
CA LEU A 197 0.71 -4.30 12.08
C LEU A 197 1.96 -4.19 11.20
N PRO A 198 1.82 -3.81 9.93
CA PRO A 198 2.96 -3.63 9.04
C PRO A 198 3.83 -2.46 9.51
N VAL A 199 5.14 -2.67 9.51
CA VAL A 199 6.16 -1.64 9.67
C VAL A 199 6.79 -1.26 8.34
N GLN A 200 6.77 -2.22 7.39
CA GLN A 200 7.24 -1.99 6.02
C GLN A 200 6.48 -2.88 5.04
N GLN A 201 6.28 -2.38 3.84
CA GLN A 201 5.78 -3.12 2.69
C GLN A 201 6.64 -2.79 1.48
N GLN A 202 6.91 -3.79 0.63
CA GLN A 202 7.56 -3.60 -0.66
C GLN A 202 6.67 -4.20 -1.75
N PHE A 203 6.38 -3.40 -2.75
CA PHE A 203 5.57 -3.78 -3.91
C PHE A 203 6.45 -3.85 -5.15
N ASN A 204 6.54 -5.02 -5.78
CA ASN A 204 7.35 -5.23 -6.97
C ASN A 204 6.47 -5.15 -8.21
N GLU A 205 6.74 -4.21 -9.09
CA GLU A 205 5.97 -3.99 -10.32
C GLU A 205 6.22 -5.12 -11.33
N THR A 206 5.21 -5.48 -12.09
CA THR A 206 5.32 -6.55 -13.09
C THR A 206 5.97 -6.01 -14.35
N GLY A 207 6.98 -6.71 -14.85
CA GLY A 207 7.61 -6.49 -16.15
C GLY A 207 8.75 -5.46 -16.17
N SER A 208 8.74 -4.45 -15.31
CA SER A 208 9.81 -3.44 -15.23
C SER A 208 10.96 -3.83 -14.29
N GLY A 209 10.67 -4.64 -13.29
CA GLY A 209 11.56 -4.89 -12.15
C GLY A 209 11.58 -3.75 -11.14
N ASP A 210 10.87 -2.67 -11.39
CA ASP A 210 10.73 -1.54 -10.47
C ASP A 210 9.96 -1.95 -9.22
N TYR A 211 10.21 -1.25 -8.14
CA TYR A 211 9.50 -1.49 -6.88
C TYR A 211 9.39 -0.21 -6.07
N PHE A 212 8.46 -0.22 -5.12
CA PHE A 212 8.39 0.81 -4.11
C PHE A 212 8.26 0.20 -2.72
N ILE A 213 8.87 0.87 -1.75
CA ILE A 213 8.83 0.51 -0.35
C ILE A 213 8.01 1.57 0.38
N ILE A 214 7.11 1.13 1.25
CA ILE A 214 6.39 1.99 2.20
C ILE A 214 6.83 1.59 3.60
N ARG A 215 7.35 2.55 4.36
CA ARG A 215 7.68 2.41 5.77
C ARG A 215 6.71 3.20 6.62
N TYR A 216 6.34 2.61 7.76
CA TYR A 216 5.43 3.22 8.72
C TYR A 216 6.18 3.48 10.01
N SER A 217 6.16 4.73 10.47
CA SER A 217 6.75 5.16 11.74
C SER A 217 5.72 5.87 12.60
N LYS A 218 6.00 6.03 13.90
CA LYS A 218 5.07 6.63 14.87
C LYS A 218 3.66 6.04 14.79
N VAL A 219 3.59 4.74 14.61
CA VAL A 219 2.33 4.01 14.49
C VAL A 219 1.55 4.10 15.79
N VAL A 220 0.34 4.64 15.73
CA VAL A 220 -0.62 4.69 16.84
C VAL A 220 -1.80 3.80 16.48
N PRO A 221 -1.95 2.63 17.10
CA PRO A 221 -3.11 1.77 16.90
C PRO A 221 -4.32 2.33 17.62
N ASN A 222 -5.48 2.22 16.99
CA ASN A 222 -6.79 2.58 17.51
C ASN A 222 -6.94 4.03 18.04
N PRO A 223 -6.37 5.06 17.37
CA PRO A 223 -6.67 6.43 17.73
C PRO A 223 -8.16 6.73 17.53
N ASP A 224 -8.69 7.69 18.28
CA ASP A 224 -10.06 8.18 18.07
C ASP A 224 -10.10 9.06 16.81
N LEU A 225 -10.59 8.51 15.70
CA LEU A 225 -10.71 9.19 14.41
C LEU A 225 -12.19 9.42 14.08
N GLY A 226 -12.60 10.68 14.10
CA GLY A 226 -13.96 11.09 13.72
C GLY A 226 -14.20 11.00 12.20
N ASP A 227 -15.46 10.97 11.78
CA ASP A 227 -15.84 10.99 10.34
C ASP A 227 -15.35 12.24 9.61
N ALA A 228 -15.14 13.33 10.33
CA ALA A 228 -14.60 14.57 9.77
C ALA A 228 -13.24 14.39 9.09
N ASN A 229 -12.40 13.47 9.60
CA ASN A 229 -11.08 13.16 9.03
C ASN A 229 -11.17 12.56 7.61
N PHE A 230 -12.31 11.98 7.25
CA PHE A 230 -12.49 11.26 5.99
C PHE A 230 -13.55 11.93 5.07
N LYS A 231 -13.84 13.21 5.29
CA LYS A 231 -14.73 13.98 4.42
C LYS A 231 -13.95 14.67 3.30
N PRO A 232 -14.39 14.54 2.04
CA PRO A 232 -13.80 15.31 0.94
C PRO A 232 -13.90 16.80 1.23
N HIS A 233 -12.77 17.47 1.34
CA HIS A 233 -12.68 18.92 1.49
C HIS A 233 -11.53 19.45 0.67
N TRP A 234 -11.83 20.21 -0.37
CA TRP A 234 -10.83 20.74 -1.30
C TRP A 234 -10.86 22.27 -1.30
N PRO A 235 -9.69 22.93 -1.46
CA PRO A 235 -9.62 24.39 -1.55
C PRO A 235 -10.53 24.95 -2.64
N LYS A 236 -11.00 26.18 -2.44
CA LYS A 236 -11.80 26.88 -3.45
C LYS A 236 -11.05 27.00 -4.78
N GLY A 237 -11.73 26.73 -5.88
CA GLY A 237 -11.15 26.74 -7.22
C GLY A 237 -10.49 25.40 -7.62
N THR A 238 -10.68 24.33 -6.82
CA THR A 238 -10.25 22.98 -7.23
C THR A 238 -11.14 22.48 -8.38
N GLU A 239 -10.51 22.08 -9.47
CA GLU A 239 -11.14 21.41 -10.59
C GLU A 239 -11.47 19.95 -10.20
N LYS A 240 -12.70 19.53 -10.45
CA LYS A 240 -13.12 18.13 -10.25
C LYS A 240 -13.16 17.41 -11.59
N VAL A 241 -12.42 16.32 -11.68
CA VAL A 241 -12.33 15.48 -12.87
C VAL A 241 -12.80 14.07 -12.53
N LYS A 242 -13.68 13.54 -13.36
CA LYS A 242 -13.98 12.09 -13.34
C LYS A 242 -13.19 11.48 -14.49
N PRO A 243 -12.12 10.73 -14.19
CA PRO A 243 -11.38 10.05 -15.24
C PRO A 243 -12.35 9.13 -15.98
N GLN A 244 -12.41 9.28 -17.31
CA GLN A 244 -13.18 8.37 -18.14
C GLN A 244 -12.47 7.01 -18.10
N GLY A 245 -13.25 5.99 -17.72
CA GLY A 245 -12.85 4.62 -17.75
C GLY A 245 -12.76 4.06 -19.16
#